data_f6a58fa2935f88d4dd18d74a9ab4bfc2
#
_entry.id   f6a58fa2935f88d4dd18d74a9ab4bfc2
#
_cell.length_a   1.000
_cell.length_b   1.000
_cell.length_c   1.000
_cell.angle_alpha   90.00
_cell.angle_beta   90.00
_cell.angle_gamma   90.00
#
_symmetry.space_group_name_H-M   'P 1'
#
loop_
_entity.id
_entity.type
_entity.pdbx_description
1 polymer ?
#
loop_
_entity_poly.entity_id
_entity_poly.type
_entity_poly.pdbx_seq_one_letter_code
_entity_poly.pdbx_strand_id
1 'polypeptide(L)'
;MLAGMLLCGGQLQASNRMTEMHVCLADAIQKDNRPEISNRLFRSNAVEKEILRVQKLLKNAKLAWMFTNCFPNTLDTTVHFRKGSDGKPDTFVYTGDIHAMWLRDSGAQVWPYVQLANADPELKEMLAGVILRQFKCINIDPYANAFNDGAIPDGHWMSDLTDMKPELHERKWEIDSLCYPLRLAYHYWKTTGDASIFNEEWI
;
A
#
# COMPACT_ATOMS: atom_id res chain seq x y z
N MET A 1 31.69 -21.58 -55.83
CA MET A 1 30.54 -20.68 -55.51
C MET A 1 29.55 -21.38 -54.56
N LEU A 2 29.86 -21.56 -53.28
CA LEU A 2 28.95 -22.24 -52.33
C LEU A 2 29.21 -21.82 -50.85
N ALA A 3 29.56 -20.54 -50.62
CA ALA A 3 29.79 -20.01 -49.27
C ALA A 3 28.91 -18.82 -48.87
N GLY A 4 27.97 -18.41 -49.70
CA GLY A 4 27.17 -17.16 -49.50
C GLY A 4 25.74 -17.35 -48.95
N MET A 5 25.22 -18.58 -48.78
CA MET A 5 23.80 -18.80 -48.45
C MET A 5 23.49 -19.19 -47.00
N LEU A 6 24.49 -19.40 -46.14
CA LEU A 6 24.24 -19.84 -44.75
C LEU A 6 24.19 -18.70 -43.73
N LEU A 7 24.60 -17.48 -44.09
CA LEU A 7 24.61 -16.36 -43.16
C LEU A 7 23.29 -15.53 -43.11
N CYS A 8 22.46 -15.60 -44.15
CA CYS A 8 21.18 -14.89 -44.14
C CYS A 8 20.07 -15.56 -43.31
N GLY A 9 20.08 -16.89 -43.19
CA GLY A 9 19.04 -17.61 -42.42
C GLY A 9 19.11 -17.40 -40.93
N GLY A 10 20.33 -17.27 -40.39
CA GLY A 10 20.53 -17.05 -38.95
C GLY A 10 20.15 -15.67 -38.46
N GLN A 11 20.38 -14.64 -39.25
CA GLN A 11 20.02 -13.26 -38.91
C GLN A 11 18.52 -13.03 -38.99
N LEU A 12 17.82 -13.62 -39.94
CA LEU A 12 16.35 -13.56 -40.04
C LEU A 12 15.66 -14.29 -38.87
N GLN A 13 16.14 -15.43 -38.43
CA GLN A 13 15.60 -16.14 -37.26
C GLN A 13 15.86 -15.40 -35.94
N ALA A 14 17.04 -14.80 -35.77
CA ALA A 14 17.33 -14.00 -34.57
C ALA A 14 16.49 -12.71 -34.52
N SER A 15 16.29 -12.05 -35.66
CA SER A 15 15.42 -10.88 -35.79
C SER A 15 13.97 -11.19 -35.47
N ASN A 16 13.43 -12.33 -35.98
CA ASN A 16 12.07 -12.75 -35.67
C ASN A 16 11.89 -13.11 -34.20
N ARG A 17 12.84 -13.82 -33.60
CA ARG A 17 12.78 -14.13 -32.15
C ARG A 17 12.84 -12.89 -31.26
N MET A 18 13.66 -11.90 -31.60
CA MET A 18 13.69 -10.63 -30.89
C MET A 18 12.38 -9.85 -31.07
N THR A 19 11.79 -9.85 -32.25
CA THR A 19 10.49 -9.20 -32.51
C THR A 19 9.37 -9.91 -31.76
N GLU A 20 9.31 -11.23 -31.77
CA GLU A 20 8.34 -12.04 -31.02
C GLU A 20 8.50 -11.84 -29.49
N MET A 21 9.75 -11.77 -28.99
CA MET A 21 10.02 -11.50 -27.58
C MET A 21 9.64 -10.08 -27.18
N HIS A 22 9.83 -9.08 -28.03
CA HIS A 22 9.39 -7.70 -27.81
C HIS A 22 7.85 -7.59 -27.82
N VAL A 23 7.16 -8.28 -28.74
CA VAL A 23 5.71 -8.33 -28.78
C VAL A 23 5.16 -9.03 -27.54
N CYS A 24 5.72 -10.17 -27.15
CA CYS A 24 5.31 -10.88 -25.93
C CYS A 24 5.55 -10.07 -24.64
N LEU A 25 6.65 -9.31 -24.55
CA LEU A 25 6.92 -8.39 -23.44
C LEU A 25 5.98 -7.18 -23.46
N ALA A 26 5.63 -6.67 -24.65
CA ALA A 26 4.67 -5.56 -24.79
C ALA A 26 3.26 -5.99 -24.35
N ASP A 27 2.81 -7.17 -24.73
CA ASP A 27 1.52 -7.74 -24.31
C ASP A 27 1.47 -8.04 -22.81
N ALA A 28 2.58 -8.55 -22.21
CA ALA A 28 2.69 -8.77 -20.78
C ALA A 28 2.66 -7.44 -19.98
N ILE A 29 3.20 -6.36 -20.55
CA ILE A 29 3.19 -5.02 -19.93
C ILE A 29 1.81 -4.37 -20.03
N GLN A 30 0.99 -4.74 -20.97
CA GLN A 30 -0.37 -4.16 -21.17
C GLN A 30 -1.45 -4.85 -20.31
N LYS A 31 -1.18 -6.04 -19.76
CA LYS A 31 -2.15 -6.75 -18.91
C LYS A 31 -2.35 -5.99 -17.59
N ASP A 32 -3.57 -5.64 -17.29
CA ASP A 32 -3.96 -5.14 -15.98
C ASP A 32 -3.80 -6.27 -14.94
N ASN A 33 -2.98 -6.05 -13.92
CA ASN A 33 -2.73 -7.02 -12.84
C ASN A 33 -3.47 -6.65 -11.54
N ARG A 34 -4.29 -5.60 -11.56
CA ARG A 34 -5.13 -5.25 -10.41
C ARG A 34 -6.17 -6.35 -10.16
N PRO A 35 -6.56 -6.59 -8.92
CA PRO A 35 -7.68 -7.47 -8.63
C PRO A 35 -8.96 -7.02 -9.35
N GLU A 36 -9.83 -7.96 -9.66
CA GLU A 36 -11.18 -7.65 -10.13
C GLU A 36 -11.86 -6.67 -9.18
N ILE A 37 -12.68 -5.78 -9.69
CA ILE A 37 -13.28 -4.68 -8.93
C ILE A 37 -14.02 -5.18 -7.67
N SER A 38 -14.70 -6.32 -7.76
CA SER A 38 -15.39 -6.96 -6.63
C SER A 38 -14.47 -7.48 -5.53
N ASN A 39 -13.19 -7.67 -5.84
CA ASN A 39 -12.18 -8.23 -4.92
C ASN A 39 -11.27 -7.15 -4.31
N ARG A 40 -11.44 -5.88 -4.71
CA ARG A 40 -10.68 -4.77 -4.14
C ARG A 40 -11.22 -4.41 -2.76
N LEU A 41 -10.34 -4.33 -1.77
CA LEU A 41 -10.70 -4.09 -0.37
C LEU A 41 -11.21 -2.67 -0.11
N PHE A 42 -10.59 -1.68 -0.77
CA PHE A 42 -11.02 -0.29 -0.69
C PHE A 42 -10.93 0.39 -2.06
N ARG A 43 -11.92 1.21 -2.40
CA ARG A 43 -11.97 1.94 -3.66
C ARG A 43 -12.15 3.43 -3.40
N SER A 44 -11.32 4.23 -4.06
CA SER A 44 -11.43 5.69 -4.01
C SER A 44 -11.63 6.27 -5.41
N ASN A 45 -12.68 7.05 -5.58
CA ASN A 45 -12.93 7.76 -6.83
C ASN A 45 -11.84 8.79 -7.15
N ALA A 46 -11.24 9.41 -6.13
CA ALA A 46 -10.13 10.36 -6.30
C ALA A 46 -8.88 9.63 -6.82
N VAL A 47 -8.58 8.45 -6.29
CA VAL A 47 -7.43 7.63 -6.73
C VAL A 47 -7.62 7.14 -8.17
N GLU A 48 -8.81 6.68 -8.54
CA GLU A 48 -9.09 6.25 -9.92
C GLU A 48 -8.96 7.43 -10.92
N LYS A 49 -9.45 8.61 -10.55
CA LYS A 49 -9.26 9.83 -11.37
C LYS A 49 -7.78 10.20 -11.50
N GLU A 50 -7.00 10.09 -10.43
CA GLU A 50 -5.56 10.37 -10.45
C GLU A 50 -4.79 9.40 -11.34
N ILE A 51 -5.15 8.10 -11.32
CA ILE A 51 -4.58 7.11 -12.23
C ILE A 51 -4.80 7.52 -13.68
N LEU A 52 -6.04 7.86 -14.05
CA LEU A 52 -6.37 8.30 -15.41
C LEU A 52 -5.66 9.60 -15.81
N ARG A 53 -5.48 10.53 -14.85
CA ARG A 53 -4.75 11.77 -15.07
C ARG A 53 -3.29 11.53 -15.38
N VAL A 54 -2.63 10.71 -14.55
CA VAL A 54 -1.20 10.41 -14.68
C VAL A 54 -0.91 9.58 -15.92
N GLN A 55 -1.76 8.61 -16.26
CA GLN A 55 -1.64 7.82 -17.50
C GLN A 55 -1.56 8.72 -18.74
N LYS A 56 -2.37 9.79 -18.80
CA LYS A 56 -2.36 10.74 -19.95
C LYS A 56 -1.08 11.57 -20.04
N LEU A 57 -0.36 11.75 -18.92
CA LEU A 57 0.87 12.53 -18.85
C LEU A 57 2.11 11.69 -19.16
N LEU A 58 2.07 10.39 -18.88
CA LEU A 58 3.20 9.50 -19.05
C LEU A 58 3.32 9.04 -20.50
N LYS A 59 4.39 9.47 -21.18
CA LYS A 59 4.70 9.07 -22.55
C LYS A 59 5.22 7.63 -22.65
N ASN A 60 5.82 7.13 -21.58
CA ASN A 60 6.36 5.77 -21.52
C ASN A 60 5.27 4.79 -21.08
N ALA A 61 4.87 3.88 -21.96
CA ALA A 61 3.80 2.91 -21.73
C ALA A 61 4.07 1.99 -20.51
N LYS A 62 5.33 1.58 -20.30
CA LYS A 62 5.72 0.78 -19.13
C LYS A 62 5.53 1.52 -17.82
N LEU A 63 5.92 2.80 -17.76
CA LEU A 63 5.71 3.61 -16.56
C LEU A 63 4.23 3.87 -16.31
N ALA A 64 3.44 4.11 -17.36
CA ALA A 64 1.99 4.26 -17.25
C ALA A 64 1.33 2.98 -16.69
N TRP A 65 1.72 1.82 -17.21
CA TRP A 65 1.28 0.52 -16.71
C TRP A 65 1.70 0.28 -15.25
N MET A 66 2.97 0.54 -14.91
CA MET A 66 3.45 0.39 -13.53
C MET A 66 2.67 1.29 -12.57
N PHE A 67 2.46 2.55 -12.93
CA PHE A 67 1.68 3.47 -12.09
C PHE A 67 0.25 2.97 -11.87
N THR A 68 -0.41 2.50 -12.92
CA THR A 68 -1.77 1.97 -12.85
C THR A 68 -1.91 0.79 -11.91
N ASN A 69 -0.89 -0.08 -11.88
CA ASN A 69 -0.93 -1.31 -11.08
C ASN A 69 -0.35 -1.13 -9.67
N CYS A 70 0.67 -0.28 -9.50
CA CYS A 70 1.35 -0.12 -8.21
C CYS A 70 0.70 0.95 -7.33
N PHE A 71 0.25 2.07 -7.93
CA PHE A 71 -0.30 3.18 -7.16
C PHE A 71 -1.54 2.79 -6.33
N PRO A 72 -2.53 2.04 -6.84
CA PRO A 72 -3.70 1.64 -6.05
C PRO A 72 -3.48 0.36 -5.23
N ASN A 73 -2.34 -0.32 -5.34
CA ASN A 73 -2.16 -1.67 -4.80
C ASN A 73 -2.46 -1.77 -3.29
N THR A 74 -2.01 -0.81 -2.50
CA THR A 74 -2.31 -0.77 -1.05
C THR A 74 -3.80 -0.76 -0.78
N LEU A 75 -4.56 0.08 -1.49
CA LEU A 75 -6.02 0.16 -1.34
C LEU A 75 -6.70 -1.11 -1.82
N ASP A 76 -6.24 -1.64 -2.95
CA ASP A 76 -6.84 -2.82 -3.57
C ASP A 76 -6.66 -4.09 -2.73
N THR A 77 -5.54 -4.23 -1.96
CA THR A 77 -5.11 -5.53 -1.42
C THR A 77 -4.80 -5.59 0.06
N THR A 78 -4.55 -4.46 0.75
CA THR A 78 -4.04 -4.47 2.12
C THR A 78 -4.82 -3.61 3.11
N VAL A 79 -5.71 -2.75 2.65
CA VAL A 79 -6.50 -1.84 3.49
C VAL A 79 -7.78 -2.50 3.96
N HIS A 80 -7.95 -2.65 5.27
CA HIS A 80 -9.16 -3.15 5.92
C HIS A 80 -9.82 -2.00 6.67
N PHE A 81 -10.67 -1.26 5.97
CA PHE A 81 -11.43 -0.14 6.53
C PHE A 81 -12.75 -0.62 7.16
N ARG A 82 -13.03 -0.16 8.37
CA ARG A 82 -14.28 -0.41 9.09
C ARG A 82 -14.60 0.73 10.04
N LYS A 83 -15.78 0.68 10.64
CA LYS A 83 -16.13 1.55 11.79
C LYS A 83 -16.08 0.74 13.07
N GLY A 84 -15.47 1.30 14.10
CA GLY A 84 -15.48 0.75 15.44
C GLY A 84 -16.89 0.74 16.05
N SER A 85 -17.05 0.11 17.20
CA SER A 85 -18.32 0.09 17.94
C SER A 85 -18.77 1.48 18.40
N ASP A 86 -17.85 2.41 18.51
CA ASP A 86 -18.06 3.83 18.82
C ASP A 86 -18.39 4.69 17.58
N GLY A 87 -18.49 4.08 16.40
CA GLY A 87 -18.73 4.73 15.12
C GLY A 87 -17.52 5.46 14.53
N LYS A 88 -16.37 5.48 15.22
CA LYS A 88 -15.13 6.08 14.69
C LYS A 88 -14.52 5.21 13.59
N PRO A 89 -13.84 5.83 12.61
CA PRO A 89 -13.11 5.07 11.59
C PRO A 89 -11.96 4.28 12.21
N ASP A 90 -11.80 3.07 11.74
CA ASP A 90 -10.73 2.14 12.13
C ASP A 90 -10.21 1.45 10.87
N THR A 91 -8.94 1.67 10.55
CA THR A 91 -8.33 1.09 9.36
C THR A 91 -7.08 0.32 9.72
N PHE A 92 -7.10 -0.96 9.46
CA PHE A 92 -5.94 -1.84 9.57
C PHE A 92 -5.29 -1.99 8.20
N VAL A 93 -3.96 -1.89 8.11
CA VAL A 93 -3.22 -2.00 6.85
C VAL A 93 -2.22 -3.14 6.98
N TYR A 94 -2.39 -4.20 6.21
CA TYR A 94 -1.43 -5.29 6.15
C TYR A 94 -0.11 -4.82 5.52
N THR A 95 1.01 -5.28 6.07
CA THR A 95 2.33 -5.01 5.52
C THR A 95 2.61 -5.99 4.39
N GLY A 96 2.17 -5.63 3.19
CA GLY A 96 2.28 -6.48 2.01
C GLY A 96 1.50 -7.79 2.16
N ASP A 97 2.19 -8.92 2.12
CA ASP A 97 1.65 -10.27 2.28
C ASP A 97 1.65 -10.77 3.74
N ILE A 98 2.13 -9.95 4.69
CA ILE A 98 2.12 -10.26 6.11
C ILE A 98 0.83 -9.70 6.74
N HIS A 99 0.04 -10.55 7.36
CA HIS A 99 -1.22 -10.20 8.01
C HIS A 99 -1.01 -9.51 9.35
N ALA A 100 -0.14 -8.52 9.38
CA ALA A 100 0.15 -7.65 10.51
C ALA A 100 0.40 -6.22 10.04
N MET A 101 0.30 -5.26 10.95
CA MET A 101 0.45 -3.83 10.66
C MET A 101 1.72 -3.31 11.33
N TRP A 102 2.78 -3.08 10.55
CA TRP A 102 3.92 -2.28 10.99
C TRP A 102 3.53 -0.80 10.99
N LEU A 103 3.89 -0.08 12.05
CA LEU A 103 3.54 1.34 12.19
C LEU A 103 4.21 2.21 11.13
N ARG A 104 5.49 1.98 10.83
CA ARG A 104 6.21 2.65 9.75
C ARG A 104 5.55 2.38 8.40
N ASP A 105 5.39 1.10 8.08
CA ASP A 105 4.96 0.66 6.76
C ASP A 105 3.54 1.11 6.45
N SER A 106 2.61 0.97 7.38
CA SER A 106 1.22 1.42 7.21
C SER A 106 1.13 2.92 6.90
N GLY A 107 1.95 3.74 7.59
CA GLY A 107 2.04 5.16 7.30
C GLY A 107 2.61 5.46 5.92
N ALA A 108 3.67 4.73 5.51
CA ALA A 108 4.29 4.89 4.20
C ALA A 108 3.37 4.43 3.06
N GLN A 109 2.68 3.29 3.23
CA GLN A 109 1.80 2.71 2.23
C GLN A 109 0.61 3.61 1.88
N VAL A 110 0.04 4.34 2.85
CA VAL A 110 -1.09 5.23 2.59
C VAL A 110 -0.67 6.67 2.29
N TRP A 111 0.60 7.01 2.48
CA TRP A 111 1.15 8.35 2.27
C TRP A 111 0.80 8.98 0.91
N PRO A 112 0.88 8.25 -0.23
CA PRO A 112 0.60 8.84 -1.54
C PRO A 112 -0.83 9.38 -1.69
N TYR A 113 -1.77 8.91 -0.87
CA TYR A 113 -3.18 9.26 -0.97
C TYR A 113 -3.59 10.47 -0.14
N VAL A 114 -2.75 10.92 0.80
CA VAL A 114 -3.07 12.04 1.71
C VAL A 114 -3.47 13.31 0.93
N GLN A 115 -2.76 13.60 -0.15
CA GLN A 115 -3.06 14.76 -1.01
C GLN A 115 -4.41 14.69 -1.73
N LEU A 116 -5.02 13.51 -1.83
CA LEU A 116 -6.31 13.28 -2.47
C LEU A 116 -7.48 13.28 -1.49
N ALA A 117 -7.21 13.33 -0.17
CA ALA A 117 -8.22 13.21 0.89
C ALA A 117 -9.37 14.21 0.79
N ASN A 118 -9.10 15.46 0.37
CA ASN A 118 -10.13 16.47 0.22
C ASN A 118 -11.06 16.25 -0.98
N ALA A 119 -10.66 15.43 -1.93
CA ALA A 119 -11.44 15.13 -3.13
C ALA A 119 -12.34 13.89 -2.96
N ASP A 120 -12.20 13.15 -1.85
CA ASP A 120 -12.94 11.92 -1.59
C ASP A 120 -13.17 11.73 -0.08
N PRO A 121 -14.41 11.93 0.40
CA PRO A 121 -14.73 11.80 1.82
C PRO A 121 -14.48 10.42 2.41
N GLU A 122 -14.70 9.34 1.63
CA GLU A 122 -14.44 7.97 2.09
C GLU A 122 -12.93 7.73 2.24
N LEU A 123 -12.12 8.21 1.29
CA LEU A 123 -10.66 8.18 1.40
C LEU A 123 -10.17 8.96 2.60
N LYS A 124 -10.74 10.14 2.84
CA LYS A 124 -10.42 10.96 4.02
C LYS A 124 -10.73 10.21 5.31
N GLU A 125 -11.89 9.59 5.41
CA GLU A 125 -12.30 8.79 6.58
C GLU A 125 -11.39 7.56 6.78
N MET A 126 -11.05 6.86 5.71
CA MET A 126 -10.12 5.72 5.73
C MET A 126 -8.75 6.14 6.28
N LEU A 127 -8.18 7.26 5.81
CA LEU A 127 -6.90 7.79 6.28
C LEU A 127 -6.94 8.20 7.76
N ALA A 128 -8.03 8.83 8.20
CA ALA A 128 -8.25 9.11 9.63
C ALA A 128 -8.25 7.81 10.44
N GLY A 129 -8.90 6.77 9.93
CA GLY A 129 -8.92 5.45 10.55
C GLY A 129 -7.54 4.82 10.71
N VAL A 130 -6.62 4.97 9.72
CA VAL A 130 -5.22 4.52 9.86
C VAL A 130 -4.52 5.23 11.00
N ILE A 131 -4.68 6.55 11.08
CA ILE A 131 -4.05 7.38 12.12
C ILE A 131 -4.55 6.96 13.51
N LEU A 132 -5.87 6.87 13.69
CA LEU A 132 -6.46 6.44 14.97
C LEU A 132 -6.01 5.03 15.36
N ARG A 133 -5.94 4.11 14.41
CA ARG A 133 -5.41 2.75 14.65
C ARG A 133 -3.94 2.79 15.09
N GLN A 134 -3.10 3.59 14.44
CA GLN A 134 -1.69 3.70 14.82
C GLN A 134 -1.52 4.22 16.26
N PHE A 135 -2.31 5.21 16.67
CA PHE A 135 -2.26 5.70 18.06
C PHE A 135 -2.74 4.66 19.06
N LYS A 136 -3.82 3.95 18.76
CA LYS A 136 -4.28 2.84 19.58
C LYS A 136 -3.17 1.79 19.77
N CYS A 137 -2.46 1.45 18.71
CA CYS A 137 -1.33 0.53 18.74
C CYS A 137 -0.20 1.05 19.65
N ILE A 138 0.19 2.32 19.51
CA ILE A 138 1.22 2.96 20.34
C ILE A 138 0.82 2.96 21.82
N ASN A 139 -0.45 3.20 22.14
CA ASN A 139 -0.96 3.15 23.51
C ASN A 139 -0.99 1.73 24.10
N ILE A 140 -1.07 0.69 23.28
CA ILE A 140 -0.93 -0.70 23.73
C ILE A 140 0.53 -0.98 24.12
N ASP A 141 1.48 -0.64 23.26
CA ASP A 141 2.90 -0.78 23.54
C ASP A 141 3.75 0.12 22.62
N PRO A 142 4.36 1.21 23.15
CA PRO A 142 5.18 2.11 22.35
C PRO A 142 6.53 1.50 21.93
N TYR A 143 6.92 0.33 22.46
CA TYR A 143 8.14 -0.36 22.11
C TYR A 143 7.93 -1.46 21.05
N ALA A 144 6.69 -1.70 20.66
CA ALA A 144 6.36 -2.62 19.56
C ALA A 144 6.38 -1.90 18.21
N ASN A 145 6.82 -2.60 17.19
CA ASN A 145 6.86 -2.10 15.81
C ASN A 145 5.73 -2.64 14.94
N ALA A 146 5.16 -3.83 15.28
CA ALA A 146 4.10 -4.46 14.50
C ALA A 146 2.98 -5.03 15.39
N PHE A 147 1.74 -4.93 14.88
CA PHE A 147 0.53 -5.28 15.62
C PHE A 147 -0.36 -6.23 14.83
N ASN A 148 -1.12 -7.05 15.56
CA ASN A 148 -2.18 -7.90 15.04
C ASN A 148 -3.50 -7.11 14.89
N ASP A 149 -4.41 -7.60 14.05
CA ASP A 149 -5.76 -7.05 13.97
C ASP A 149 -6.66 -7.66 15.06
N GLY A 150 -6.34 -7.37 16.30
CA GLY A 150 -6.93 -7.94 17.50
C GLY A 150 -5.94 -8.82 18.27
N ALA A 151 -6.38 -9.41 19.37
CA ALA A 151 -5.54 -10.28 20.19
C ALA A 151 -5.37 -11.66 19.56
N ILE A 152 -4.12 -12.13 19.42
CA ILE A 152 -3.75 -13.48 18.94
C ILE A 152 -2.86 -14.12 20.00
N PRO A 153 -3.41 -14.91 20.94
CA PRO A 153 -2.64 -15.49 22.04
C PRO A 153 -1.49 -16.41 21.59
N ASP A 154 -1.67 -17.11 20.47
CA ASP A 154 -0.69 -18.05 19.92
C ASP A 154 0.04 -17.47 18.71
N GLY A 155 0.29 -16.14 18.70
CA GLY A 155 0.99 -15.43 17.62
C GLY A 155 2.40 -15.96 17.40
N HIS A 156 2.89 -15.81 16.16
CA HIS A 156 4.18 -16.37 15.70
C HIS A 156 5.38 -16.00 16.60
N TRP A 157 5.41 -14.77 17.12
CA TRP A 157 6.53 -14.26 17.93
C TRP A 157 6.25 -14.22 19.44
N MET A 158 5.17 -14.91 19.91
CA MET A 158 4.84 -14.92 21.33
C MET A 158 5.90 -15.57 22.22
N SER A 159 6.83 -16.35 21.64
CA SER A 159 7.96 -16.97 22.35
C SER A 159 9.19 -16.07 22.46
N ASP A 160 9.19 -14.87 21.90
CA ASP A 160 10.30 -13.94 21.99
C ASP A 160 10.57 -13.54 23.47
N LEU A 161 11.85 -13.39 23.83
CA LEU A 161 12.29 -13.00 25.17
C LEU A 161 12.08 -11.50 25.43
N THR A 162 10.83 -11.06 25.37
CA THR A 162 10.38 -9.68 25.62
C THR A 162 8.94 -9.70 26.14
N ASP A 163 8.42 -8.55 26.61
CA ASP A 163 7.05 -8.45 27.16
C ASP A 163 6.00 -8.50 26.05
N MET A 164 5.88 -9.65 25.39
CA MET A 164 4.89 -9.87 24.34
C MET A 164 3.46 -9.84 24.89
N LYS A 165 2.54 -9.21 24.11
CA LYS A 165 1.10 -9.21 24.37
C LYS A 165 0.38 -9.78 23.16
N PRO A 166 -0.83 -10.34 23.32
CA PRO A 166 -1.59 -10.94 22.20
C PRO A 166 -1.88 -9.98 21.03
N GLU A 167 -1.93 -8.68 21.28
CA GLU A 167 -2.14 -7.64 20.27
C GLU A 167 -0.89 -7.35 19.44
N LEU A 168 0.29 -7.77 19.90
CA LEU A 168 1.57 -7.52 19.24
C LEU A 168 1.87 -8.65 18.26
N HIS A 169 2.23 -8.28 17.03
CA HIS A 169 2.82 -9.22 16.09
C HIS A 169 4.32 -9.37 16.35
N GLU A 170 5.02 -8.24 16.53
CA GLU A 170 6.45 -8.18 16.82
C GLU A 170 6.74 -7.03 17.79
N ARG A 171 7.63 -7.27 18.76
CA ARG A 171 8.05 -6.27 19.73
C ARG A 171 9.54 -5.99 19.59
N LYS A 172 9.87 -5.14 18.64
CA LYS A 172 11.22 -4.61 18.43
C LYS A 172 11.18 -3.09 18.44
N TRP A 173 12.10 -2.49 19.19
CA TRP A 173 12.22 -1.05 19.23
C TRP A 173 12.76 -0.51 17.92
N GLU A 174 11.95 0.31 17.26
CA GLU A 174 12.29 1.06 16.06
C GLU A 174 11.77 2.50 16.24
N ILE A 175 12.66 3.50 16.28
CA ILE A 175 12.25 4.90 16.49
C ILE A 175 11.31 5.40 15.38
N ASP A 176 11.44 4.91 14.17
CA ASP A 176 10.59 5.27 13.04
C ASP A 176 9.16 4.76 13.21
N SER A 177 8.92 3.70 13.97
CA SER A 177 7.58 3.23 14.34
C SER A 177 6.76 4.27 15.09
N LEU A 178 7.40 5.21 15.77
CA LEU A 178 6.75 6.36 16.41
C LEU A 178 6.73 7.59 15.50
N CYS A 179 7.79 7.81 14.71
CA CYS A 179 7.91 8.99 13.86
C CYS A 179 6.94 8.98 12.66
N TYR A 180 6.68 7.81 12.05
CA TYR A 180 5.83 7.71 10.87
C TYR A 180 4.35 7.98 11.16
N PRO A 181 3.73 7.49 12.26
CA PRO A 181 2.39 7.90 12.69
C PRO A 181 2.26 9.42 12.89
N LEU A 182 3.23 10.05 13.56
CA LEU A 182 3.26 11.50 13.75
C LEU A 182 3.33 12.24 12.40
N ARG A 183 4.19 11.77 11.51
CA ARG A 183 4.33 12.32 10.16
C ARG A 183 3.01 12.22 9.38
N LEU A 184 2.35 11.05 9.39
CA LEU A 184 1.09 10.84 8.69
C LEU A 184 0.00 11.77 9.23
N ALA A 185 -0.18 11.82 10.55
CA ALA A 185 -1.18 12.65 11.20
C ALA A 185 -0.96 14.15 10.94
N TYR A 186 0.30 14.62 11.00
CA TYR A 186 0.63 16.01 10.69
C TYR A 186 0.25 16.39 9.25
N HIS A 187 0.61 15.55 8.27
CA HIS A 187 0.32 15.86 6.87
C HIS A 187 -1.16 15.69 6.52
N TYR A 188 -1.85 14.73 7.14
CA TYR A 188 -3.30 14.62 7.03
C TYR A 188 -3.98 15.90 7.51
N TRP A 189 -3.65 16.36 8.72
CA TRP A 189 -4.17 17.62 9.26
C TRP A 189 -3.82 18.80 8.37
N LYS A 190 -2.58 18.94 7.92
CA LYS A 190 -2.16 20.05 7.03
C LYS A 190 -2.93 20.05 5.72
N THR A 191 -3.22 18.88 5.17
CA THR A 191 -3.95 18.75 3.90
C THR A 191 -5.43 18.98 4.06
N THR A 192 -6.03 18.42 5.12
CA THR A 192 -7.50 18.39 5.28
C THR A 192 -8.06 19.48 6.18
N GLY A 193 -7.23 20.08 7.04
CA GLY A 193 -7.66 20.95 8.12
C GLY A 193 -8.37 20.23 9.28
N ASP A 194 -8.49 18.91 9.20
CA ASP A 194 -9.20 18.08 10.16
C ASP A 194 -8.32 17.76 11.37
N ALA A 195 -8.60 18.41 12.49
CA ALA A 195 -7.90 18.19 13.77
C ALA A 195 -8.60 17.16 14.67
N SER A 196 -9.72 16.57 14.26
CA SER A 196 -10.49 15.61 15.08
C SER A 196 -9.75 14.32 15.39
N ILE A 197 -8.70 14.01 14.60
CA ILE A 197 -7.79 12.89 14.86
C ILE A 197 -6.96 13.07 16.13
N PHE A 198 -6.73 14.32 16.58
CA PHE A 198 -5.97 14.64 17.81
C PHE A 198 -6.91 14.62 19.01
N ASN A 199 -7.35 13.43 19.38
CA ASN A 199 -8.23 13.20 20.53
C ASN A 199 -7.42 12.88 21.81
N GLU A 200 -8.10 12.48 22.90
CA GLU A 200 -7.46 12.15 24.17
C GLU A 200 -6.49 10.96 24.09
N GLU A 201 -6.69 10.02 23.14
CA GLU A 201 -5.78 8.90 22.92
C GLU A 201 -4.45 9.33 22.31
N TRP A 202 -4.41 10.53 21.73
CA TRP A 202 -3.22 11.14 21.15
C TRP A 202 -2.27 11.76 22.19
N ILE A 203 -2.79 12.25 23.33
CA ILE A 203 -2.06 12.99 24.36
C ILE A 203 -1.40 12.05 25.36
#